data_f31d3dd44bb334ba3db6ff63b2753147
#
_entry.id   f31d3dd44bb334ba3db6ff63b2753147
#
_cell.length_a   1.000
_cell.length_b   1.000
_cell.length_c   1.000
_cell.angle_alpha   90.00
_cell.angle_beta   90.00
_cell.angle_gamma   90.00
#
_symmetry.space_group_name_H-M   'P 1'
#
loop_
_entity.id
_entity.type
_entity.pdbx_description
1 polymer ?
#
loop_
_entity_poly.entity_id
_entity_poly.type
_entity_poly.pdbx_seq_one_letter_code
_entity_poly.pdbx_strand_id
1 'polypeptide(L)'
;RQFRPRYLASDAAEITGTPLVWGTILQYQGQLSVFWPGRGPMLRDLFPEVPAADSVPSAVVGGTFGPVVGQTGSMMATEAVKVLTGIGTPAVGRLVLLDALGVGTRTLSFAPDPDRTPVTRLGDGDR
;
A
#
# COMPACT_ATOMS: atom_id res chain seq x y z
N ARG A 1 -3.69 -4.04 15.27
CA ARG A 1 -3.05 -5.25 14.74
C ARG A 1 -3.17 -5.40 13.24
N GLN A 2 -4.28 -4.96 12.62
CA GLN A 2 -4.44 -5.04 11.17
C GLN A 2 -3.41 -4.19 10.41
N PHE A 3 -2.81 -3.17 11.03
CA PHE A 3 -1.77 -2.35 10.41
C PHE A 3 -0.37 -2.95 10.53
N ARG A 4 -0.13 -3.72 11.58
CA ARG A 4 1.18 -4.32 11.85
C ARG A 4 1.69 -5.21 10.71
N PRO A 5 0.88 -6.15 10.18
CA PRO A 5 1.33 -6.97 9.05
C PRO A 5 1.67 -6.15 7.80
N ARG A 6 0.96 -5.05 7.56
CA ARG A 6 1.24 -4.18 6.41
C ARG A 6 2.60 -3.51 6.52
N TYR A 7 2.90 -2.96 7.70
CA TYR A 7 4.19 -2.33 7.95
C TYR A 7 5.31 -3.37 7.97
N LEU A 8 5.06 -4.54 8.52
CA LEU A 8 6.02 -5.63 8.51
C LEU A 8 6.38 -6.05 7.08
N ALA A 9 5.38 -6.19 6.21
CA ALA A 9 5.61 -6.53 4.82
C ALA A 9 6.42 -5.44 4.09
N SER A 10 6.09 -4.17 4.32
CA SER A 10 6.85 -3.06 3.73
C SER A 10 8.28 -3.01 4.24
N ASP A 11 8.47 -3.22 5.55
CA ASP A 11 9.81 -3.23 6.15
C ASP A 11 10.65 -4.37 5.59
N ALA A 12 10.07 -5.58 5.47
CA ALA A 12 10.75 -6.72 4.89
C ALA A 12 11.12 -6.47 3.42
N ALA A 13 10.22 -5.85 2.66
CA ALA A 13 10.49 -5.49 1.28
C ALA A 13 11.64 -4.48 1.17
N GLU A 14 11.68 -3.48 2.06
CA GLU A 14 12.75 -2.49 2.08
C GLU A 14 14.10 -3.13 2.39
N ILE A 15 14.15 -4.01 3.38
CA ILE A 15 15.37 -4.71 3.81
C ILE A 15 15.91 -5.60 2.68
N THR A 16 15.03 -6.33 2.01
CA THR A 16 15.43 -7.30 0.97
C THR A 16 15.56 -6.70 -0.43
N GLY A 17 15.12 -5.47 -0.61
CA GLY A 17 15.11 -4.84 -1.93
C GLY A 17 14.04 -5.40 -2.87
N THR A 18 12.98 -6.01 -2.33
CA THR A 18 11.94 -6.68 -3.09
C THR A 18 10.77 -5.73 -3.33
N PRO A 19 10.26 -5.59 -4.57
CA PRO A 19 9.05 -4.80 -4.78
C PRO A 19 7.84 -5.44 -4.10
N LEU A 20 6.98 -4.59 -3.55
CA LEU A 20 5.76 -5.00 -2.85
C LEU A 20 4.56 -4.37 -3.53
N VAL A 21 3.67 -5.19 -4.07
CA VAL A 21 2.36 -4.73 -4.51
C VAL A 21 1.46 -4.69 -3.28
N TRP A 22 1.02 -3.49 -2.93
CA TRP A 22 0.28 -3.24 -1.70
C TRP A 22 -1.13 -2.78 -2.01
N GLY A 23 -2.08 -3.21 -1.20
CA GLY A 23 -3.46 -2.75 -1.31
C GLY A 23 -4.17 -2.87 0.02
N THR A 24 -5.19 -2.03 0.19
CA THR A 24 -6.05 -2.06 1.36
C THR A 24 -7.47 -1.68 0.98
N ILE A 25 -8.43 -2.17 1.74
CA ILE A 25 -9.84 -1.96 1.50
C ILE A 25 -10.51 -1.58 2.80
N LEU A 26 -11.40 -0.59 2.74
CA LEU A 26 -12.27 -0.24 3.84
C LEU A 26 -13.62 0.18 3.25
N GLN A 27 -14.70 -0.55 3.65
CA GLN A 27 -16.05 -0.31 3.16
C GLN A 27 -16.12 -0.37 1.63
N TYR A 28 -16.40 0.74 0.98
CA TYR A 28 -16.58 0.84 -0.47
C TYR A 28 -15.36 1.39 -1.19
N GLN A 29 -14.23 1.51 -0.49
CA GLN A 29 -13.03 2.12 -1.03
C GLN A 29 -11.86 1.15 -1.04
N GLY A 30 -11.06 1.23 -2.10
CA GLY A 30 -9.80 0.49 -2.21
C GLY A 30 -8.65 1.45 -2.47
N GLN A 31 -7.47 1.07 -2.01
CA GLN A 31 -6.24 1.80 -2.30
C GLN A 31 -5.18 0.79 -2.69
N LEU A 32 -4.33 1.15 -3.63
CA LEU A 32 -3.20 0.31 -4.00
C LEU A 32 -2.02 1.14 -4.47
N SER A 33 -0.85 0.55 -4.35
CA SER A 33 0.40 1.15 -4.82
C SER A 33 1.43 0.03 -5.01
N VAL A 34 2.56 0.39 -5.60
CA VAL A 34 3.73 -0.49 -5.67
C VAL A 34 4.86 0.19 -4.91
N PHE A 35 5.33 -0.44 -3.85
CA PHE A 35 6.48 0.02 -3.08
C PHE A 35 7.71 -0.74 -3.58
N TRP A 36 8.61 -0.02 -4.26
CA TRP A 36 9.78 -0.62 -4.87
C TRP A 36 11.05 0.01 -4.29
N PRO A 37 11.75 -0.69 -3.38
CA PRO A 37 12.94 -0.15 -2.75
C PRO A 37 14.00 0.25 -3.78
N GLY A 38 14.58 1.45 -3.60
CA GLY A 38 15.58 1.98 -4.52
C GLY A 38 15.01 2.65 -5.76
N ARG A 39 13.70 2.48 -6.04
CA ARG A 39 13.05 3.09 -7.22
C ARG A 39 11.96 4.08 -6.84
N GLY A 40 11.49 4.04 -5.61
CA GLY A 40 10.43 4.93 -5.17
C GLY A 40 10.15 4.80 -3.69
N PRO A 41 9.08 5.45 -3.23
CA PRO A 41 8.74 5.48 -1.81
C PRO A 41 8.20 4.15 -1.31
N MET A 42 8.22 4.00 0.02
CA MET A 42 7.70 2.85 0.74
C MET A 42 6.45 3.27 1.55
N LEU A 43 5.81 2.30 2.19
CA LEU A 43 4.60 2.55 2.98
C LEU A 43 4.82 3.64 4.05
N ARG A 44 5.99 3.63 4.69
CA ARG A 44 6.32 4.61 5.74
C ARG A 44 6.54 6.02 5.21
N ASP A 45 6.80 6.18 3.92
CA ASP A 45 6.85 7.50 3.29
C ASP A 45 5.43 8.06 3.12
N LEU A 46 4.45 7.19 2.91
CA LEU A 46 3.04 7.57 2.73
C LEU A 46 2.33 7.69 4.09
N PHE A 47 2.56 6.73 4.98
CA PHE A 47 1.97 6.68 6.32
C PHE A 47 3.09 6.48 7.34
N PRO A 48 3.77 7.55 7.76
CA PRO A 48 4.96 7.42 8.60
C PRO A 48 4.70 6.87 10.00
N GLU A 49 3.48 7.01 10.49
CA GLU A 49 3.10 6.53 11.82
C GLU A 49 2.06 5.43 11.71
N VAL A 50 2.26 4.35 12.48
CA VAL A 50 1.26 3.29 12.58
C VAL A 50 0.03 3.86 13.29
N PRO A 51 -1.16 3.86 12.65
CA PRO A 51 -2.36 4.39 13.30
C PRO A 51 -2.69 3.61 14.57
N ALA A 52 -3.22 4.31 15.58
CA ALA A 52 -3.75 3.66 16.77
C ALA A 52 -4.91 2.73 16.39
N ALA A 53 -5.00 1.59 17.06
CA ALA A 53 -5.97 0.54 16.72
C ALA A 53 -7.43 1.03 16.74
N ASP A 54 -7.72 2.04 17.56
CA ASP A 54 -9.06 2.61 17.73
C ASP A 54 -9.30 3.87 16.88
N SER A 55 -8.29 4.35 16.14
CA SER A 55 -8.39 5.59 15.36
C SER A 55 -9.07 5.40 14.01
N VAL A 56 -9.24 4.16 13.56
CA VAL A 56 -9.89 3.81 12.29
C VAL A 56 -10.86 2.65 12.49
N PRO A 57 -11.99 2.63 11.74
CA PRO A 57 -12.91 1.50 11.82
C PRO A 57 -12.22 0.21 11.39
N SER A 58 -12.49 -0.88 12.11
CA SER A 58 -12.03 -2.19 11.68
C SER A 58 -12.86 -2.69 10.49
N ALA A 59 -12.34 -3.67 9.75
CA ALA A 59 -13.08 -4.31 8.68
C ALA A 59 -14.36 -4.98 9.18
N VAL A 60 -14.37 -5.44 10.45
CA VAL A 60 -15.56 -6.04 11.06
C VAL A 60 -16.64 -5.00 11.28
N VAL A 61 -16.28 -3.80 11.78
CA VAL A 61 -17.24 -2.73 12.06
C VAL A 61 -17.56 -1.93 10.80
N GLY A 62 -16.54 -1.57 10.02
CA GLY A 62 -16.71 -0.81 8.79
C GLY A 62 -17.26 -1.63 7.63
N GLY A 63 -17.11 -2.95 7.71
CA GLY A 63 -17.53 -3.86 6.65
C GLY A 63 -16.58 -3.88 5.46
N THR A 64 -16.85 -4.79 4.54
CA THR A 64 -16.07 -4.95 3.31
C THR A 64 -17.02 -5.28 2.16
N PHE A 65 -17.03 -4.44 1.15
CA PHE A 65 -17.86 -4.63 -0.03
C PHE A 65 -17.11 -5.55 -1.02
N GLY A 66 -17.66 -6.76 -1.25
CA GLY A 66 -17.00 -7.78 -2.07
C GLY A 66 -16.53 -7.30 -3.43
N PRO A 67 -17.36 -6.57 -4.22
CA PRO A 67 -16.93 -6.08 -5.52
C PRO A 67 -15.70 -5.17 -5.48
N VAL A 68 -15.51 -4.34 -4.46
CA VAL A 68 -14.31 -3.49 -4.38
C VAL A 68 -13.07 -4.31 -4.03
N VAL A 69 -13.24 -5.41 -3.30
CA VAL A 69 -12.14 -6.37 -3.06
C VAL A 69 -11.68 -6.96 -4.38
N GLY A 70 -12.62 -7.42 -5.21
CA GLY A 70 -12.32 -7.99 -6.52
C GLY A 70 -11.65 -6.99 -7.45
N GLN A 71 -12.18 -5.76 -7.53
CA GLN A 71 -11.60 -4.72 -8.38
C GLN A 71 -10.18 -4.36 -7.94
N THR A 72 -9.99 -4.11 -6.66
CA THR A 72 -8.68 -3.75 -6.12
C THR A 72 -7.68 -4.89 -6.30
N GLY A 73 -8.09 -6.13 -6.02
CA GLY A 73 -7.24 -7.30 -6.21
C GLY A 73 -6.83 -7.52 -7.65
N SER A 74 -7.74 -7.30 -8.59
CA SER A 74 -7.43 -7.41 -10.02
C SER A 74 -6.46 -6.33 -10.48
N MET A 75 -6.62 -5.11 -9.97
CA MET A 75 -5.68 -4.02 -10.26
C MET A 75 -4.30 -4.33 -9.66
N MET A 76 -4.25 -4.89 -8.46
CA MET A 76 -2.98 -5.32 -7.85
C MET A 76 -2.31 -6.42 -8.68
N ALA A 77 -3.06 -7.37 -9.19
CA ALA A 77 -2.55 -8.43 -10.06
C ALA A 77 -1.93 -7.83 -11.33
N THR A 78 -2.57 -6.83 -11.92
CA THR A 78 -2.02 -6.12 -13.07
C THR A 78 -0.68 -5.45 -12.72
N GLU A 79 -0.60 -4.83 -11.55
CA GLU A 79 0.66 -4.23 -11.10
C GLU A 79 1.75 -5.27 -10.92
N ALA A 80 1.42 -6.44 -10.38
CA ALA A 80 2.37 -7.54 -10.24
C ALA A 80 2.90 -8.02 -11.61
N VAL A 81 2.03 -8.12 -12.60
CA VAL A 81 2.43 -8.48 -13.97
C VAL A 81 3.38 -7.44 -14.54
N LYS A 82 3.09 -6.14 -14.36
CA LYS A 82 3.98 -5.07 -14.81
C LYS A 82 5.36 -5.16 -14.16
N VAL A 83 5.41 -5.39 -12.85
CA VAL A 83 6.68 -5.51 -12.11
C VAL A 83 7.49 -6.71 -12.62
N LEU A 84 6.83 -7.84 -12.83
CA LEU A 84 7.51 -9.08 -13.21
C LEU A 84 7.95 -9.10 -14.67
N THR A 85 7.21 -8.45 -15.55
CA THR A 85 7.45 -8.53 -16.99
C THR A 85 8.10 -7.28 -17.59
N GLY A 86 8.06 -6.16 -16.87
CA GLY A 86 8.52 -4.88 -17.40
C GLY A 86 7.55 -4.21 -18.37
N ILE A 87 6.35 -4.77 -18.54
CA ILE A 87 5.33 -4.17 -19.42
C ILE A 87 4.69 -2.99 -18.69
N GLY A 88 4.49 -1.88 -19.41
CA GLY A 88 3.78 -0.72 -18.89
C GLY A 88 4.58 -0.02 -17.79
N THR A 89 3.87 0.72 -16.95
CA THR A 89 4.46 1.51 -15.87
C THR A 89 3.80 1.11 -14.55
N PRO A 90 4.54 0.49 -13.61
CA PRO A 90 4.02 0.19 -12.29
C PRO A 90 3.68 1.47 -11.50
N ALA A 91 2.75 1.36 -10.56
CA ALA A 91 2.29 2.47 -9.73
C ALA A 91 3.30 2.79 -8.61
N VAL A 92 4.56 2.97 -8.95
CA VAL A 92 5.62 3.37 -8.02
C VAL A 92 5.51 4.87 -7.78
N GLY A 93 5.44 5.28 -6.52
CA GLY A 93 5.25 6.68 -6.16
C GLY A 93 3.85 7.21 -6.46
N ARG A 94 2.89 6.32 -6.68
CA ARG A 94 1.51 6.67 -6.97
C ARG A 94 0.56 5.86 -6.10
N LEU A 95 -0.38 6.53 -5.47
CA LEU A 95 -1.45 5.89 -4.72
C LEU A 95 -2.70 5.93 -5.58
N VAL A 96 -3.20 4.76 -5.96
CA VAL A 96 -4.43 4.64 -6.73
C VAL A 96 -5.59 4.48 -5.76
N LEU A 97 -6.58 5.35 -5.88
CA LEU A 97 -7.76 5.36 -5.02
C LEU A 97 -8.98 4.94 -5.85
N LEU A 98 -9.63 3.86 -5.40
CA LEU A 98 -10.87 3.38 -6.01
C LEU A 98 -12.02 3.64 -5.04
N ASP A 99 -13.00 4.43 -5.50
CA ASP A 99 -14.26 4.63 -4.78
C ASP A 99 -15.35 3.88 -5.54
N ALA A 100 -15.80 2.76 -4.98
CA ALA A 100 -16.77 1.90 -5.66
C ALA A 100 -18.15 2.54 -5.80
N LEU A 101 -18.47 3.52 -4.98
CA LEU A 101 -19.75 4.23 -5.06
C LEU A 101 -19.68 5.48 -5.93
N GLY A 102 -18.48 5.92 -6.27
CA GLY A 102 -18.26 7.00 -7.21
C GLY A 102 -17.99 6.47 -8.61
N VAL A 103 -17.36 7.27 -9.44
CA VAL A 103 -17.03 6.91 -10.82
C VAL A 103 -15.54 7.02 -11.05
N GLY A 104 -14.92 5.91 -11.45
CA GLY A 104 -13.51 5.86 -11.80
C GLY A 104 -12.57 5.80 -10.62
N THR A 105 -11.31 6.05 -10.91
CA THR A 105 -10.23 6.04 -9.93
C THR A 105 -9.52 7.38 -9.92
N ARG A 106 -8.87 7.68 -8.79
CA ARG A 106 -7.96 8.83 -8.69
C ARG A 106 -6.57 8.32 -8.37
N THR A 107 -5.57 9.05 -8.82
CA THR A 107 -4.17 8.74 -8.54
C THR A 107 -3.52 9.94 -7.89
N LEU A 108 -2.89 9.72 -6.75
CA LEU A 108 -2.11 10.72 -6.03
C LEU A 108 -0.64 10.36 -6.13
N SER A 109 0.21 11.34 -6.41
CA SER A 109 1.66 11.14 -6.44
C SER A 109 2.23 11.38 -5.05
N PHE A 110 3.22 10.59 -4.66
CA PHE A 110 3.97 10.80 -3.42
C PHE A 110 5.42 10.38 -3.63
N ALA A 111 6.30 10.90 -2.79
CA ALA A 111 7.74 10.73 -2.95
C ALA A 111 8.37 10.18 -1.66
N PRO A 112 9.59 9.61 -1.75
CA PRO A 112 10.32 9.25 -0.54
C PRO A 112 10.50 10.45 0.39
N ASP A 113 10.33 10.22 1.70
CA ASP A 113 10.61 11.24 2.70
C ASP A 113 12.12 11.30 2.93
N PRO A 114 12.79 12.43 2.60
CA PRO A 114 14.23 12.51 2.74
C PRO A 114 14.71 12.48 4.19
N ASP A 115 13.81 12.77 5.13
CA ASP A 115 14.15 12.80 6.55
C ASP A 115 13.89 11.45 7.24
N ARG A 116 13.30 10.49 6.53
CA ARG A 116 13.01 9.18 7.09
C ARG A 116 14.27 8.32 7.14
N THR A 117 14.53 7.72 8.29
CA THR A 117 15.60 6.73 8.42
C THR A 117 15.19 5.42 7.74
N PRO A 118 16.00 4.87 6.83
CA PRO A 118 15.70 3.59 6.20
C PRO A 118 15.57 2.47 7.23
N VAL A 119 14.65 1.55 6.97
CA VAL A 119 14.47 0.36 7.81
C VAL A 119 15.57 -0.64 7.47
N THR A 120 16.32 -1.08 8.48
CA THR A 120 17.44 -2.01 8.29
C THR A 120 17.23 -3.35 8.96
N ARG A 121 16.25 -3.46 9.88
CA ARG A 121 15.90 -4.72 10.52
C ARG A 121 14.43 -4.69 10.92
N LEU A 122 13.83 -5.86 11.07
CA LEU A 122 12.45 -5.98 11.50
C LEU A 122 12.33 -5.56 12.97
N GLY A 123 11.19 -4.92 13.28
CA GLY A 123 10.94 -4.39 14.60
C GLY A 123 11.30 -2.92 14.80
N ASP A 124 12.16 -2.36 13.95
CA ASP A 124 12.52 -0.93 14.02
C ASP A 124 11.31 -0.03 13.82
N GLY A 125 10.37 -0.48 13.03
CA GLY A 125 9.20 0.29 12.67
C GLY A 125 8.02 0.17 13.63
N ASP A 126 8.11 -0.70 14.63
CA ASP A 126 7.05 -0.90 15.62
C ASP A 126 7.12 0.13 16.76
N ARG A 127 8.09 1.00 16.73
CA ARG A 127 8.35 1.98 17.79
C ARG A 127 7.85 3.36 17.45
#